data_c14f659ffb1316489f573f6a2738505f
#
_entry.id   c14f659ffb1316489f573f6a2738505f
#
_cell.length_a   1.000
_cell.length_b   1.000
_cell.length_c   1.000
_cell.angle_alpha   90.00
_cell.angle_beta   90.00
_cell.angle_gamma   90.00
#
_symmetry.space_group_name_H-M   'P 1'
#
loop_
_entity.id
_entity.type
_entity.pdbx_description
1 polymer ?
#
loop_
_entity_poly.entity_id
_entity_poly.type
_entity_poly.pdbx_seq_one_letter_code
_entity_poly.pdbx_strand_id
1 'polypeptide(L)'
;NWGAEPGWAFIEIITEKGKNLIDKAKSKGYVEVKVPSEKAIAIREKIEKAMIKLAQKFQDKYLEEKYPELDDWNEYWNRCIKCYACRDVCPLCFCTECDMEKEFYADKNEITPDPLTYQGVRMSHMCFSCVNCGQCEDVCPMEIPLTLVFHRMQKKYRDATGFIAGVNEELPPIYSPEKE
;
A
#
# COMPACT_ATOMS: atom_id res chain seq x y z
N ASN A 1 -1.61 -2.66 -23.75
CA ASN A 1 -2.15 -3.92 -24.25
C ASN A 1 -1.14 -5.05 -23.97
N TRP A 2 -1.12 -5.50 -22.74
CA TRP A 2 -0.15 -6.42 -22.12
C TRP A 2 -0.21 -7.87 -22.69
N GLY A 3 -0.38 -8.00 -23.99
CA GLY A 3 -0.52 -9.27 -24.70
C GLY A 3 -1.99 -9.71 -24.88
N ALA A 4 -2.95 -9.00 -24.32
CA ALA A 4 -4.36 -9.20 -24.56
C ALA A 4 -4.84 -8.40 -25.78
N GLU A 5 -5.84 -8.90 -26.50
CA GLU A 5 -6.53 -8.15 -27.55
C GLU A 5 -7.29 -6.94 -26.96
N PRO A 6 -7.61 -5.91 -27.77
CA PRO A 6 -8.43 -4.80 -27.32
C PRO A 6 -9.75 -5.28 -26.68
N GLY A 7 -10.07 -4.78 -25.49
CA GLY A 7 -11.25 -5.20 -24.73
C GLY A 7 -11.06 -6.46 -23.86
N TRP A 8 -9.92 -7.10 -23.92
CA TRP A 8 -9.56 -8.24 -23.08
C TRP A 8 -8.56 -7.86 -21.99
N ALA A 9 -8.64 -8.53 -20.85
CA ALA A 9 -7.69 -8.40 -19.76
C ALA A 9 -7.14 -9.78 -19.37
N PHE A 10 -5.89 -9.82 -18.97
CA PHE A 10 -5.33 -11.00 -18.30
C PHE A 10 -5.85 -11.07 -16.88
N ILE A 11 -6.33 -12.24 -16.47
CA ILE A 11 -6.66 -12.54 -15.09
C ILE A 11 -5.87 -13.75 -14.62
N GLU A 12 -5.39 -13.72 -13.41
CA GLU A 12 -4.78 -14.83 -12.71
C GLU A 12 -5.68 -15.21 -11.53
N ILE A 13 -6.06 -16.47 -11.44
CA ILE A 13 -6.94 -16.97 -10.39
C ILE A 13 -6.06 -17.62 -9.31
N ILE A 14 -5.93 -16.93 -8.18
CA ILE A 14 -5.05 -17.35 -7.08
C ILE A 14 -5.79 -18.20 -6.04
N THR A 15 -7.11 -17.99 -5.87
CA THR A 15 -7.89 -18.64 -4.82
C THR A 15 -9.10 -19.38 -5.36
N GLU A 16 -9.56 -20.39 -4.65
CA GLU A 16 -10.82 -21.10 -4.97
C GLU A 16 -12.04 -20.17 -4.96
N LYS A 17 -12.04 -19.18 -4.07
CA LYS A 17 -13.10 -18.15 -4.02
C LYS A 17 -13.11 -17.30 -5.30
N GLY A 18 -11.95 -16.92 -5.78
CA GLY A 18 -11.78 -16.20 -7.06
C GLY A 18 -12.24 -17.05 -8.25
N LYS A 19 -11.87 -18.34 -8.28
CA LYS A 19 -12.33 -19.28 -9.30
C LYS A 19 -13.85 -19.39 -9.35
N ASN A 20 -14.47 -19.61 -8.20
CA ASN A 20 -15.93 -19.70 -8.07
C ASN A 20 -16.64 -18.42 -8.55
N LEU A 21 -16.05 -17.26 -8.32
CA LEU A 21 -16.58 -15.98 -8.77
C LEU A 21 -16.56 -15.89 -10.32
N ILE A 22 -15.44 -16.21 -10.93
CA ILE A 22 -15.26 -16.19 -12.39
C ILE A 22 -16.17 -17.23 -13.05
N ASP A 23 -16.27 -18.44 -12.51
CA ASP A 23 -17.14 -19.51 -13.04
C ASP A 23 -18.61 -19.08 -12.98
N LYS A 24 -19.06 -18.45 -11.90
CA LYS A 24 -20.40 -17.87 -11.79
C LYS A 24 -20.65 -16.75 -12.78
N ALA A 25 -19.69 -15.85 -12.97
CA ALA A 25 -19.81 -14.76 -13.94
C ALA A 25 -19.89 -15.28 -15.37
N LYS A 26 -19.07 -16.27 -15.71
CA LYS A 26 -19.08 -16.97 -17.00
C LYS A 26 -20.41 -17.69 -17.26
N SER A 27 -20.93 -18.45 -16.27
CA SER A 27 -22.19 -19.20 -16.41
C SER A 27 -23.40 -18.29 -16.62
N LYS A 28 -23.35 -17.05 -16.10
CA LYS A 28 -24.38 -16.04 -16.29
C LYS A 28 -24.21 -15.16 -17.54
N GLY A 29 -23.16 -15.40 -18.33
CA GLY A 29 -22.85 -14.62 -19.53
C GLY A 29 -22.35 -13.20 -19.27
N TYR A 30 -21.93 -12.87 -18.05
CA TYR A 30 -21.41 -11.52 -17.73
C TYR A 30 -19.99 -11.29 -18.26
N VAL A 31 -19.21 -12.36 -18.41
CA VAL A 31 -17.84 -12.32 -18.92
C VAL A 31 -17.59 -13.46 -19.88
N GLU A 32 -16.81 -13.20 -20.90
CA GLU A 32 -16.24 -14.22 -21.78
C GLU A 32 -14.82 -14.55 -21.30
N VAL A 33 -14.49 -15.82 -21.14
CA VAL A 33 -13.18 -16.27 -20.66
C VAL A 33 -12.56 -17.17 -21.73
N LYS A 34 -11.35 -16.84 -22.16
CA LYS A 34 -10.54 -17.64 -23.07
C LYS A 34 -9.26 -18.10 -22.42
N VAL A 35 -8.80 -19.27 -22.76
CA VAL A 35 -7.46 -19.72 -22.35
C VAL A 35 -6.44 -18.92 -23.18
N PRO A 36 -5.47 -18.24 -22.53
CA PRO A 36 -4.47 -17.47 -23.25
C PRO A 36 -3.54 -18.40 -24.05
N SER A 37 -3.02 -17.92 -25.18
CA SER A 37 -2.00 -18.64 -25.93
C SER A 37 -0.68 -18.65 -25.15
N GLU A 38 0.17 -19.66 -25.38
CA GLU A 38 1.51 -19.75 -24.76
C GLU A 38 2.36 -18.49 -25.04
N LYS A 39 2.23 -17.95 -26.27
CA LYS A 39 2.90 -16.69 -26.62
C LYS A 39 2.44 -15.52 -25.77
N ALA A 40 1.14 -15.42 -25.49
CA ALA A 40 0.59 -14.36 -24.66
C ALA A 40 1.05 -14.48 -23.20
N ILE A 41 1.12 -15.69 -22.67
CA ILE A 41 1.67 -15.98 -21.33
C ILE A 41 3.15 -15.55 -21.26
N ALA A 42 3.97 -15.97 -22.22
CA ALA A 42 5.39 -15.62 -22.26
C ALA A 42 5.64 -14.10 -22.35
N ILE A 43 4.81 -13.36 -23.12
CA ILE A 43 4.87 -11.91 -23.18
C ILE A 43 4.52 -11.30 -21.81
N ARG A 44 3.47 -11.79 -21.15
CA ARG A 44 3.04 -11.33 -19.81
C ARG A 44 4.18 -11.47 -18.80
N GLU A 45 4.78 -12.65 -18.71
CA GLU A 45 5.90 -12.94 -17.81
C GLU A 45 7.13 -12.06 -18.10
N LYS A 46 7.44 -11.86 -19.37
CA LYS A 46 8.56 -10.99 -19.77
C LYS A 46 8.34 -9.53 -19.32
N ILE A 47 7.12 -9.03 -19.51
CA ILE A 47 6.74 -7.67 -19.10
C ILE A 47 6.81 -7.55 -17.58
N GLU A 48 6.27 -8.50 -16.84
CA GLU A 48 6.31 -8.52 -15.38
C GLU A 48 7.75 -8.43 -14.85
N LYS A 49 8.63 -9.31 -15.32
CA LYS A 49 10.05 -9.29 -14.96
C LYS A 49 10.72 -7.95 -15.29
N ALA A 50 10.40 -7.37 -16.43
CA ALA A 50 10.92 -6.07 -16.84
C ALA A 50 10.43 -4.93 -15.93
N MET A 51 9.16 -4.94 -15.56
CA MET A 51 8.56 -3.93 -14.66
C MET A 51 9.13 -4.03 -13.25
N ILE A 52 9.24 -5.25 -12.70
CA ILE A 52 9.88 -5.47 -11.38
C ILE A 52 11.32 -4.93 -11.38
N LYS A 53 12.11 -5.28 -12.40
CA LYS A 53 13.49 -4.79 -12.52
C LYS A 53 13.57 -3.27 -12.64
N LEU A 54 12.64 -2.67 -13.39
CA LEU A 54 12.55 -1.22 -13.53
C LEU A 54 12.19 -0.54 -12.20
N ALA A 55 11.20 -1.06 -11.49
CA ALA A 55 10.80 -0.57 -10.18
C ALA A 55 11.95 -0.63 -9.18
N GLN A 56 12.64 -1.76 -9.08
CA GLN A 56 13.80 -1.93 -8.20
C GLN A 56 14.94 -0.93 -8.52
N LYS A 57 15.18 -0.68 -9.80
CA LYS A 57 16.23 0.26 -10.23
C LYS A 57 15.96 1.70 -9.81
N PHE A 58 14.70 2.12 -9.83
CA PHE A 58 14.35 3.54 -9.62
C PHE A 58 13.83 3.85 -8.22
N GLN A 59 13.36 2.86 -7.48
CA GLN A 59 12.71 3.08 -6.19
C GLN A 59 13.61 3.80 -5.19
N ASP A 60 14.76 3.23 -4.88
CA ASP A 60 15.69 3.81 -3.91
C ASP A 60 16.30 5.12 -4.44
N LYS A 61 16.74 5.11 -5.70
CA LYS A 61 17.33 6.30 -6.34
C LYS A 61 16.39 7.49 -6.36
N TYR A 62 15.12 7.29 -6.72
CA TYR A 62 14.13 8.37 -6.75
C TYR A 62 13.93 9.00 -5.36
N LEU A 63 13.88 8.19 -4.33
CA LEU A 63 13.69 8.68 -2.96
C LEU A 63 14.94 9.41 -2.44
N GLU A 64 16.13 8.94 -2.76
CA GLU A 64 17.39 9.62 -2.43
C GLU A 64 17.53 10.95 -3.15
N GLU A 65 17.19 11.03 -4.43
CA GLU A 65 17.26 12.27 -5.21
C GLU A 65 16.22 13.30 -4.78
N LYS A 66 14.99 12.86 -4.48
CA LYS A 66 13.90 13.75 -4.08
C LYS A 66 14.06 14.26 -2.64
N TYR A 67 14.64 13.46 -1.76
CA TYR A 67 14.73 13.76 -0.33
C TYR A 67 16.13 13.42 0.23
N PRO A 68 17.18 14.15 -0.20
CA PRO A 68 18.56 13.80 0.17
C PRO A 68 18.86 13.98 1.67
N GLU A 69 18.15 14.87 2.36
CA GLU A 69 18.44 15.27 3.73
C GLU A 69 17.16 15.22 4.59
N LEU A 70 16.81 14.06 5.10
CA LEU A 70 15.69 13.87 6.02
C LEU A 70 16.19 13.42 7.39
N ASP A 71 16.96 14.25 8.05
CA ASP A 71 17.51 13.93 9.37
C ASP A 71 16.58 14.35 10.51
N ASP A 72 15.74 15.34 10.32
CA ASP A 72 14.77 15.79 11.34
C ASP A 72 13.30 15.62 10.91
N TRP A 73 12.72 14.48 11.30
CA TRP A 73 11.31 14.18 11.11
C TRP A 73 10.37 15.10 11.90
N ASN A 74 10.82 15.67 13.00
CA ASN A 74 10.01 16.54 13.84
C ASN A 74 9.61 17.82 13.10
N GLU A 75 10.50 18.36 12.28
CA GLU A 75 10.18 19.52 11.46
C GLU A 75 8.98 19.27 10.54
N TYR A 76 8.94 18.09 9.89
CA TYR A 76 7.82 17.70 9.02
C TYR A 76 6.55 17.42 9.80
N TRP A 77 6.66 16.73 10.95
CA TRP A 77 5.49 16.41 11.76
C TRP A 77 4.86 17.67 12.37
N ASN A 78 5.65 18.63 12.76
CA ASN A 78 5.16 19.91 13.29
C ASN A 78 4.38 20.74 12.25
N ARG A 79 4.58 20.47 10.96
CA ARG A 79 3.79 21.09 9.88
C ARG A 79 2.40 20.45 9.70
N CYS A 80 2.17 19.29 10.26
CA CYS A 80 0.92 18.56 10.08
C CYS A 80 -0.26 19.25 10.75
N ILE A 81 -1.25 19.65 9.96
CA ILE A 81 -2.50 20.27 10.43
C ILE A 81 -3.61 19.28 10.76
N LYS A 82 -3.32 17.98 10.69
CA LYS A 82 -4.28 16.89 10.96
C LYS A 82 -5.58 16.97 10.15
N CYS A 83 -5.49 17.31 8.88
CA CYS A 83 -6.64 17.39 7.98
C CYS A 83 -7.22 16.01 7.60
N TYR A 84 -6.60 14.92 8.03
CA TYR A 84 -6.97 13.52 7.75
C TYR A 84 -6.95 13.10 6.26
N ALA A 85 -6.72 13.98 5.30
CA ALA A 85 -6.73 13.67 3.87
C ALA A 85 -5.82 12.46 3.52
N CYS A 86 -4.63 12.38 4.12
CA CYS A 86 -3.71 11.27 3.93
C CYS A 86 -4.23 9.91 4.46
N ARG A 87 -5.14 9.93 5.44
CA ARG A 87 -5.84 8.74 5.94
C ARG A 87 -6.97 8.36 4.98
N ASP A 88 -7.78 9.32 4.59
CA ASP A 88 -9.00 9.09 3.84
C ASP A 88 -8.73 8.60 2.41
N VAL A 89 -7.59 9.03 1.82
CA VAL A 89 -7.17 8.57 0.49
C VAL A 89 -6.43 7.22 0.51
N CYS A 90 -5.99 6.76 1.68
CA CYS A 90 -5.19 5.53 1.78
C CYS A 90 -6.07 4.29 1.59
N PRO A 91 -5.82 3.45 0.55
CA PRO A 91 -6.63 2.27 0.28
C PRO A 91 -6.53 1.18 1.36
N LEU A 92 -5.54 1.31 2.24
CA LEU A 92 -5.28 0.36 3.32
C LEU A 92 -5.79 0.84 4.67
N CYS A 93 -6.24 2.11 4.77
CA CYS A 93 -6.80 2.68 5.98
C CYS A 93 -8.33 2.57 5.96
N PHE A 94 -8.85 1.37 6.19
CA PHE A 94 -10.26 1.00 6.01
C PHE A 94 -11.06 0.88 7.32
N CYS A 95 -10.52 1.33 8.45
CA CYS A 95 -11.23 1.27 9.74
C CYS A 95 -12.48 2.15 9.70
N THR A 96 -13.63 1.59 10.08
CA THR A 96 -14.89 2.33 10.20
C THR A 96 -14.89 3.23 11.44
N GLU A 97 -14.15 2.82 12.48
CA GLU A 97 -13.91 3.60 13.70
C GLU A 97 -12.39 3.71 13.87
N CYS A 98 -11.87 4.91 13.75
CA CYS A 98 -10.44 5.16 13.90
C CYS A 98 -10.09 5.40 15.38
N ASP A 99 -9.11 4.65 15.91
CA ASP A 99 -8.66 4.85 17.29
C ASP A 99 -8.16 6.29 17.54
N MET A 100 -7.67 6.96 16.50
CA MET A 100 -7.20 8.34 16.58
C MET A 100 -8.33 9.39 16.73
N GLU A 101 -9.58 8.97 16.55
CA GLU A 101 -10.77 9.83 16.72
C GLU A 101 -11.48 9.57 18.05
N LYS A 102 -11.01 8.60 18.86
CA LYS A 102 -11.62 8.31 20.16
C LYS A 102 -11.37 9.43 21.16
N GLU A 103 -12.37 9.67 22.02
CA GLU A 103 -12.32 10.69 23.08
C GLU A 103 -11.10 10.61 23.99
N PHE A 104 -10.49 9.42 24.12
CA PHE A 104 -9.25 9.23 24.88
C PHE A 104 -8.09 10.08 24.37
N TYR A 105 -8.03 10.30 23.05
CA TYR A 105 -7.03 11.15 22.40
C TYR A 105 -7.52 12.57 22.15
N ALA A 106 -8.81 12.83 22.43
CA ALA A 106 -9.45 14.14 22.29
C ALA A 106 -9.48 14.82 23.64
N ASP A 107 -8.52 15.69 23.94
CA ASP A 107 -8.73 16.64 25.02
C ASP A 107 -9.79 17.67 24.60
N LYS A 108 -10.69 18.02 25.50
CA LYS A 108 -11.96 18.74 25.23
C LYS A 108 -11.79 20.11 24.54
N ASN A 109 -10.57 20.60 24.43
CA ASN A 109 -10.24 21.91 23.87
C ASN A 109 -9.12 21.92 22.82
N GLU A 110 -8.54 20.76 22.47
CA GLU A 110 -7.45 20.68 21.50
C GLU A 110 -7.78 19.71 20.38
N ILE A 111 -7.28 19.99 19.18
CA ILE A 111 -7.36 19.05 18.04
C ILE A 111 -6.35 17.92 18.30
N THR A 112 -6.78 16.87 18.92
CA THR A 112 -5.95 15.74 19.31
C THR A 112 -6.12 14.54 18.36
N PRO A 113 -5.20 13.61 18.34
CA PRO A 113 -3.89 13.62 18.99
C PRO A 113 -2.95 14.64 18.36
N ASP A 114 -1.84 14.94 19.02
CA ASP A 114 -0.80 15.80 18.43
C ASP A 114 -0.26 15.20 17.12
N PRO A 115 0.35 16.02 16.24
CA PRO A 115 0.79 15.56 14.92
C PRO A 115 1.75 14.38 14.95
N LEU A 116 2.66 14.33 15.91
CA LEU A 116 3.63 13.25 16.05
C LEU A 116 2.94 11.93 16.42
N THR A 117 2.04 11.96 17.41
CA THR A 117 1.24 10.79 17.80
C THR A 117 0.36 10.32 16.65
N TYR A 118 -0.34 11.21 15.97
CA TYR A 118 -1.19 10.86 14.84
C TYR A 118 -0.40 10.16 13.71
N GLN A 119 0.72 10.73 13.30
CA GLN A 119 1.54 10.14 12.24
C GLN A 119 2.27 8.89 12.69
N GLY A 120 2.72 8.83 13.96
CA GLY A 120 3.37 7.67 14.56
C GLY A 120 2.44 6.45 14.60
N VAL A 121 1.19 6.63 15.00
CA VAL A 121 0.18 5.56 14.98
C VAL A 121 -0.13 5.12 13.56
N ARG A 122 -0.31 6.05 12.62
CA ARG A 122 -0.48 5.69 11.21
C ARG A 122 0.70 4.90 10.65
N MET A 123 1.92 5.29 10.97
CA MET A 123 3.11 4.54 10.57
C MET A 123 3.08 3.11 11.13
N SER A 124 2.79 2.93 12.40
CA SER A 124 2.72 1.61 13.01
C SER A 124 1.65 0.71 12.39
N HIS A 125 0.51 1.28 12.00
CA HIS A 125 -0.59 0.53 11.36
C HIS A 125 -0.33 0.20 9.89
N MET A 126 0.38 1.08 9.17
CA MET A 126 0.45 0.99 7.70
C MET A 126 1.79 0.52 7.15
N CYS A 127 2.90 0.64 7.90
CA CYS A 127 4.24 0.41 7.36
C CYS A 127 4.44 -1.00 6.77
N PHE A 128 3.82 -2.03 7.34
CA PHE A 128 3.96 -3.41 6.87
C PHE A 128 3.00 -3.78 5.73
N SER A 129 1.95 -3.02 5.49
CA SER A 129 0.99 -3.24 4.39
C SER A 129 1.07 -2.18 3.28
N CYS A 130 1.84 -1.12 3.49
CA CYS A 130 1.99 -0.02 2.55
C CYS A 130 2.53 -0.51 1.19
N VAL A 131 1.87 -0.12 0.11
CA VAL A 131 2.27 -0.43 -1.27
C VAL A 131 2.98 0.75 -1.95
N ASN A 132 3.32 1.79 -1.20
CA ASN A 132 4.02 2.98 -1.68
C ASN A 132 3.35 3.67 -2.89
N CYS A 133 2.01 3.74 -2.91
CA CYS A 133 1.25 4.33 -4.01
C CYS A 133 1.39 5.86 -4.14
N GLY A 134 1.90 6.55 -3.10
CA GLY A 134 2.15 8.00 -3.12
C GLY A 134 0.94 8.89 -2.80
N GLN A 135 -0.28 8.38 -2.85
CA GLN A 135 -1.51 9.19 -2.72
C GLN A 135 -1.56 10.03 -1.43
N CYS A 136 -1.03 9.51 -0.31
CA CYS A 136 -1.02 10.24 0.95
C CYS A 136 -0.12 11.48 0.92
N GLU A 137 0.95 11.46 0.13
CA GLU A 137 1.83 12.60 -0.10
C GLU A 137 1.18 13.60 -1.05
N ASP A 138 0.60 13.11 -2.16
CA ASP A 138 -0.02 13.93 -3.20
C ASP A 138 -1.18 14.80 -2.66
N VAL A 139 -1.93 14.29 -1.67
CA VAL A 139 -3.05 15.04 -1.07
C VAL A 139 -2.65 15.88 0.14
N CYS A 140 -1.39 15.84 0.57
CA CYS A 140 -0.94 16.57 1.76
C CYS A 140 -0.79 18.07 1.48
N PRO A 141 -1.64 18.95 2.04
CA PRO A 141 -1.54 20.39 1.80
C PRO A 141 -0.28 21.01 2.43
N MET A 142 0.38 20.28 3.33
CA MET A 142 1.60 20.70 4.01
C MET A 142 2.87 20.10 3.38
N GLU A 143 2.74 19.42 2.25
CA GLU A 143 3.85 18.82 1.48
C GLU A 143 4.79 17.96 2.36
N ILE A 144 4.19 17.19 3.28
CA ILE A 144 4.95 16.27 4.12
C ILE A 144 5.32 15.05 3.29
N PRO A 145 6.60 14.63 3.23
CA PRO A 145 7.05 13.52 2.39
C PRO A 145 6.67 12.16 2.97
N LEU A 146 5.35 11.91 3.05
CA LEU A 146 4.78 10.72 3.67
C LEU A 146 5.22 9.42 2.99
N THR A 147 5.34 9.43 1.67
CA THR A 147 5.78 8.25 0.89
C THR A 147 7.17 7.80 1.31
N LEU A 148 8.09 8.74 1.51
CA LEU A 148 9.44 8.43 1.95
C LEU A 148 9.47 7.83 3.35
N VAL A 149 8.68 8.39 4.27
CA VAL A 149 8.58 7.88 5.65
C VAL A 149 8.10 6.43 5.63
N PHE A 150 6.97 6.18 4.98
CA PHE A 150 6.41 4.83 4.89
C PHE A 150 7.34 3.86 4.19
N HIS A 151 8.03 4.28 3.12
CA HIS A 151 9.00 3.46 2.42
C HIS A 151 10.18 3.05 3.33
N ARG A 152 10.76 4.01 4.06
CA ARG A 152 11.88 3.72 4.98
C ARG A 152 11.45 2.80 6.12
N MET A 153 10.27 3.01 6.69
CA MET A 153 9.74 2.14 7.75
C MET A 153 9.44 0.74 7.23
N GLN A 154 8.81 0.63 6.07
CA GLN A 154 8.53 -0.65 5.41
C GLN A 154 9.83 -1.42 5.09
N LYS A 155 10.85 -0.72 4.58
CA LYS A 155 12.16 -1.34 4.32
C LYS A 155 12.76 -1.92 5.59
N LYS A 156 12.81 -1.14 6.68
CA LYS A 156 13.31 -1.62 7.98
C LYS A 156 12.50 -2.83 8.50
N TYR A 157 11.19 -2.79 8.37
CA TYR A 157 10.32 -3.89 8.77
C TYR A 157 10.59 -5.15 7.95
N ARG A 158 10.67 -5.03 6.64
CA ARG A 158 11.01 -6.14 5.72
C ARG A 158 12.38 -6.72 6.03
N ASP A 159 13.38 -5.87 6.24
CA ASP A 159 14.75 -6.31 6.57
C ASP A 159 14.80 -7.07 7.91
N ALA A 160 13.96 -6.70 8.88
CA ALA A 160 13.88 -7.34 10.19
C ALA A 160 13.08 -8.64 10.20
N THR A 161 12.01 -8.75 9.39
CA THR A 161 11.04 -9.85 9.47
C THR A 161 11.02 -10.75 8.24
N GLY A 162 11.58 -10.31 7.11
CA GLY A 162 11.42 -10.96 5.81
C GLY A 162 10.03 -10.82 5.18
N PHE A 163 9.08 -10.16 5.86
CA PHE A 163 7.71 -10.03 5.38
C PHE A 163 7.61 -8.99 4.26
N ILE A 164 6.94 -9.36 3.16
CA ILE A 164 6.67 -8.48 2.02
C ILE A 164 5.16 -8.45 1.78
N ALA A 165 4.57 -7.26 1.96
CA ALA A 165 3.15 -7.05 1.74
C ALA A 165 2.72 -7.43 0.31
N GLY A 166 1.65 -8.20 0.20
CA GLY A 166 1.09 -8.67 -1.07
C GLY A 166 1.86 -9.83 -1.74
N VAL A 167 2.95 -10.30 -1.12
CA VAL A 167 3.73 -11.47 -1.57
C VAL A 167 3.58 -12.63 -0.61
N ASN A 168 3.73 -12.37 0.68
CA ASN A 168 3.54 -13.40 1.71
C ASN A 168 2.04 -13.65 1.91
N GLU A 169 1.64 -14.92 1.98
CA GLU A 169 0.26 -15.34 2.25
C GLU A 169 -0.11 -15.24 3.74
N GLU A 170 0.89 -15.19 4.60
CA GLU A 170 0.74 -15.11 6.04
C GLU A 170 0.34 -13.69 6.49
N LEU A 171 -0.27 -13.60 7.65
CA LEU A 171 -0.51 -12.30 8.30
C LEU A 171 0.82 -11.63 8.65
N PRO A 172 0.90 -10.28 8.58
CA PRO A 172 2.07 -9.57 9.07
C PRO A 172 2.40 -9.98 10.51
N PRO A 173 3.68 -10.20 10.86
CA PRO A 173 4.08 -10.66 12.20
C PRO A 173 3.52 -9.83 13.35
N ILE A 174 3.28 -8.54 13.15
CA ILE A 174 2.70 -7.64 14.15
C ILE A 174 1.21 -7.94 14.43
N TYR A 175 0.51 -8.61 13.51
CA TYR A 175 -0.89 -9.02 13.67
C TYR A 175 -1.04 -10.53 13.82
N SER A 176 0.05 -11.26 13.89
CA SER A 176 -0.06 -12.68 14.16
C SER A 176 -0.64 -12.84 15.57
N PRO A 177 -1.85 -13.40 15.75
CA PRO A 177 -2.33 -13.71 17.07
C PRO A 177 -1.32 -14.65 17.72
N GLU A 178 -0.93 -14.36 18.95
CA GLU A 178 -0.14 -15.32 19.74
C GLU A 178 -0.86 -16.66 19.64
N LYS A 179 -0.14 -17.67 19.20
CA LYS A 179 -0.69 -19.04 19.22
C LYS A 179 -0.80 -19.41 20.67
N GLU A 180 -2.02 -19.30 21.25
CA GLU A 180 -2.37 -19.91 22.51
C GLU A 180 -2.14 -21.45 22.47
#